data_d9ab09ccbba4290c091a799eda342ac2
#
_entry.id   d9ab09ccbba4290c091a799eda342ac2
#
_cell.length_a   1.000
_cell.length_b   1.000
_cell.length_c   1.000
_cell.angle_alpha   90.00
_cell.angle_beta   90.00
_cell.angle_gamma   90.00
#
_symmetry.space_group_name_H-M   'P 1'
#
loop_
_entity.id
_entity.type
_entity.pdbx_description
1 polymer ?
#
loop_
_entity_poly.entity_id
_entity_poly.type
_entity_poly.pdbx_seq_one_letter_code
_entity_poly.pdbx_strand_id
1 'polypeptide(L)'
;MFDEEAVDTVGVVDESGQYYTPFVEQLKALGSDLEVKQLDKESDGEKQVAAEDLIGYLIIESDSEGIPSATYHADTISDEIINSQLQAALSNIKSGIIAQKLNITEQIASLYEPASFETVAIAENAKTAEELNQARGIVYIMLFVIYFAVIMYASMIATEVAGEKTSRVMEILISSVSPVQHMFGKILGVALVSLTQLLLFLV
;
A
#
# COMPACT_ATOMS: atom_id res chain seq x y z
N MET A 1 -9.89 3.71 -27.87
CA MET A 1 -10.97 3.38 -26.97
C MET A 1 -10.36 3.65 -25.61
N PHE A 2 -10.60 4.85 -25.07
CA PHE A 2 -10.06 5.23 -23.76
C PHE A 2 -10.91 4.47 -22.75
N ASP A 3 -10.30 3.63 -21.92
CA ASP A 3 -10.96 3.09 -20.74
C ASP A 3 -11.41 4.31 -19.91
N GLU A 4 -12.70 4.44 -19.64
CA GLU A 4 -13.21 5.29 -18.59
C GLU A 4 -12.54 4.77 -17.31
N GLU A 5 -11.67 5.57 -16.70
CA GLU A 5 -11.14 5.26 -15.39
C GLU A 5 -12.34 5.02 -14.48
N ALA A 6 -12.47 3.79 -13.98
CA ALA A 6 -13.54 3.45 -13.07
C ALA A 6 -13.38 4.36 -11.83
N VAL A 7 -14.36 5.22 -11.59
CA VAL A 7 -14.33 6.13 -10.45
C VAL A 7 -14.57 5.29 -9.21
N ASP A 8 -13.62 5.38 -8.27
CA ASP A 8 -13.69 4.67 -7.01
C ASP A 8 -14.92 5.11 -6.22
N THR A 9 -15.84 4.19 -5.96
CA THR A 9 -17.09 4.46 -5.25
C THR A 9 -17.06 3.89 -3.85
N VAL A 10 -17.35 4.73 -2.85
CA VAL A 10 -17.43 4.37 -1.42
C VAL A 10 -18.87 4.46 -0.94
N GLY A 11 -19.34 3.40 -0.27
CA GLY A 11 -20.64 3.41 0.42
C GLY A 11 -20.55 4.17 1.75
N VAL A 12 -21.62 4.87 2.13
CA VAL A 12 -21.71 5.52 3.46
C VAL A 12 -23.03 5.18 4.11
N VAL A 13 -22.97 4.56 5.28
CA VAL A 13 -24.08 4.33 6.19
C VAL A 13 -23.98 5.39 7.28
N ASP A 14 -24.95 6.29 7.37
CA ASP A 14 -25.04 7.31 8.41
C ASP A 14 -26.17 6.94 9.37
N GLU A 15 -25.84 6.36 10.52
CA GLU A 15 -26.84 5.92 11.50
C GLU A 15 -27.61 7.08 12.13
N SER A 16 -27.01 8.27 12.16
CA SER A 16 -27.63 9.47 12.72
C SER A 16 -28.51 10.23 11.72
N GLY A 17 -28.25 10.02 10.42
CA GLY A 17 -28.86 10.76 9.31
C GLY A 17 -28.44 12.22 9.19
N GLN A 18 -27.39 12.66 9.91
CA GLN A 18 -26.97 14.06 9.97
C GLN A 18 -25.63 14.32 9.26
N TYR A 19 -24.81 13.31 9.06
CA TYR A 19 -23.41 13.46 8.63
C TYR A 19 -23.18 13.18 7.16
N TYR A 20 -24.09 12.47 6.47
CA TYR A 20 -23.89 12.13 5.05
C TYR A 20 -23.65 13.36 4.18
N THR A 21 -24.53 14.34 4.23
CA THR A 21 -24.40 15.55 3.39
C THR A 21 -23.13 16.36 3.71
N PRO A 22 -22.84 16.69 4.99
CA PRO A 22 -21.59 17.35 5.36
C PRO A 22 -20.33 16.53 4.94
N PHE A 23 -20.39 15.21 5.02
CA PHE A 23 -19.29 14.34 4.66
C PHE A 23 -18.95 14.43 3.16
N VAL A 24 -19.95 14.33 2.30
CA VAL A 24 -19.82 14.50 0.86
C VAL A 24 -19.27 15.88 0.50
N GLU A 25 -19.75 16.94 1.17
CA GLU A 25 -19.25 18.29 0.95
C GLU A 25 -17.78 18.46 1.34
N GLN A 26 -17.37 17.86 2.46
CA GLN A 26 -15.98 17.89 2.90
C GLN A 26 -15.06 17.10 1.97
N LEU A 27 -15.46 15.93 1.48
CA LEU A 27 -14.70 15.18 0.48
C LEU A 27 -14.47 15.99 -0.81
N LYS A 28 -15.51 16.64 -1.30
CA LYS A 28 -15.41 17.54 -2.47
C LYS A 28 -14.49 18.73 -2.20
N ALA A 29 -14.58 19.32 -1.00
CA ALA A 29 -13.72 20.44 -0.60
C ALA A 29 -12.23 20.03 -0.51
N LEU A 30 -11.94 18.77 -0.19
CA LEU A 30 -10.59 18.20 -0.19
C LEU A 30 -10.08 17.86 -1.60
N GLY A 31 -10.89 18.03 -2.64
CA GLY A 31 -10.53 17.68 -4.02
C GLY A 31 -10.48 16.17 -4.28
N SER A 32 -11.25 15.41 -3.53
CA SER A 32 -11.36 13.96 -3.72
C SER A 32 -12.21 13.65 -4.96
N ASP A 33 -11.73 12.75 -5.81
CA ASP A 33 -12.45 12.23 -6.97
C ASP A 33 -13.35 11.03 -6.62
N LEU A 34 -13.44 10.67 -5.31
CA LEU A 34 -14.26 9.57 -4.83
C LEU A 34 -15.76 9.86 -5.05
N GLU A 35 -16.46 8.93 -5.64
CA GLU A 35 -17.91 8.91 -5.62
C GLU A 35 -18.43 8.32 -4.31
N VAL A 36 -19.46 8.96 -3.74
CA VAL A 36 -20.04 8.55 -2.46
C VAL A 36 -21.49 8.14 -2.66
N LYS A 37 -21.80 6.90 -2.31
CA LYS A 37 -23.14 6.33 -2.37
C LYS A 37 -23.73 6.19 -0.99
N GLN A 38 -24.90 6.77 -0.76
CA GLN A 38 -25.61 6.58 0.50
C GLN A 38 -26.20 5.17 0.59
N LEU A 39 -26.01 4.53 1.73
CA LEU A 39 -26.53 3.19 2.03
C LEU A 39 -27.45 3.28 3.24
N ASP A 40 -28.54 2.49 3.20
CA ASP A 40 -29.50 2.44 4.31
C ASP A 40 -29.05 1.52 5.45
N LYS A 41 -28.24 0.49 5.12
CA LYS A 41 -27.81 -0.55 6.06
C LYS A 41 -26.41 -1.05 5.75
N GLU A 42 -25.73 -1.48 6.79
CA GLU A 42 -24.43 -2.15 6.70
C GLU A 42 -24.47 -3.37 5.76
N SER A 43 -25.49 -4.21 5.88
CA SER A 43 -25.66 -5.41 5.05
C SER A 43 -25.72 -5.13 3.53
N ASP A 44 -26.07 -3.91 3.13
CA ASP A 44 -26.09 -3.53 1.72
C ASP A 44 -24.70 -3.10 1.26
N GLY A 45 -23.89 -2.54 2.17
CA GLY A 45 -22.47 -2.27 1.95
C GLY A 45 -21.68 -3.57 1.74
N GLU A 46 -21.83 -4.53 2.63
CA GLU A 46 -21.17 -5.84 2.50
C GLU A 46 -21.44 -6.53 1.15
N LYS A 47 -22.72 -6.52 0.72
CA LYS A 47 -23.11 -7.14 -0.55
C LYS A 47 -22.51 -6.42 -1.76
N GLN A 48 -22.48 -5.08 -1.73
CA GLN A 48 -21.98 -4.29 -2.85
C GLN A 48 -20.46 -4.34 -2.93
N VAL A 49 -19.75 -4.45 -1.81
CA VAL A 49 -18.31 -4.71 -1.81
C VAL A 49 -18.02 -6.13 -2.32
N ALA A 50 -18.77 -7.13 -1.88
CA ALA A 50 -18.63 -8.50 -2.37
C ALA A 50 -18.97 -8.65 -3.87
N ALA A 51 -19.77 -7.72 -4.44
CA ALA A 51 -20.10 -7.65 -5.86
C ALA A 51 -19.11 -6.78 -6.66
N GLU A 52 -18.08 -6.23 -6.02
CA GLU A 52 -17.11 -5.27 -6.60
C GLU A 52 -17.76 -3.97 -7.12
N ASP A 53 -18.98 -3.64 -6.67
CA ASP A 53 -19.67 -2.38 -6.99
C ASP A 53 -19.13 -1.21 -6.14
N LEU A 54 -18.54 -1.49 -4.97
CA LEU A 54 -17.93 -0.54 -4.06
C LEU A 54 -16.53 -1.02 -3.66
N ILE A 55 -15.60 -0.09 -3.53
CA ILE A 55 -14.26 -0.38 -2.99
C ILE A 55 -14.27 -0.57 -1.46
N GLY A 56 -15.32 -0.09 -0.81
CA GLY A 56 -15.55 -0.20 0.63
C GLY A 56 -16.76 0.58 1.06
N TYR A 57 -17.12 0.48 2.35
CA TYR A 57 -18.18 1.29 2.94
C TYR A 57 -17.80 1.81 4.32
N LEU A 58 -18.29 2.99 4.63
CA LEU A 58 -18.05 3.71 5.88
C LEU A 58 -19.33 3.71 6.71
N ILE A 59 -19.25 3.34 7.99
CA ILE A 59 -20.33 3.48 8.97
C ILE A 59 -19.99 4.70 9.81
N ILE A 60 -20.86 5.70 9.80
CA ILE A 60 -20.74 6.91 10.63
C ILE A 60 -21.71 6.80 11.80
N GLU A 61 -21.15 6.80 13.00
CA GLU A 61 -21.86 6.81 14.26
C GLU A 61 -21.68 8.15 14.98
N SER A 62 -22.49 8.43 15.98
CA SER A 62 -22.30 9.57 16.85
C SER A 62 -22.36 9.17 18.32
N ASP A 63 -21.53 9.81 19.12
CA ASP A 63 -21.62 9.67 20.57
C ASP A 63 -22.82 10.45 21.17
N SER A 64 -23.01 10.38 22.50
CA SER A 64 -24.03 11.08 23.22
C SER A 64 -23.97 12.62 23.12
N GLU A 65 -22.79 13.12 22.69
CA GLU A 65 -22.55 14.55 22.49
C GLU A 65 -22.73 14.96 21.02
N GLY A 66 -23.05 14.02 20.12
CA GLY A 66 -23.17 14.28 18.70
C GLY A 66 -21.82 14.49 18.02
N ILE A 67 -20.76 13.87 18.52
CA ILE A 67 -19.42 13.88 17.88
C ILE A 67 -19.34 12.65 16.99
N PRO A 68 -19.02 12.81 15.68
CA PRO A 68 -18.94 11.70 14.75
C PRO A 68 -17.68 10.84 14.98
N SER A 69 -17.88 9.55 14.86
CA SER A 69 -16.84 8.54 14.68
C SER A 69 -17.21 7.67 13.48
N ALA A 70 -16.25 7.02 12.86
CA ALA A 70 -16.55 6.13 11.75
C ALA A 70 -15.61 4.92 11.71
N THR A 71 -16.17 3.82 11.18
CA THR A 71 -15.45 2.60 10.85
C THR A 71 -15.56 2.38 9.35
N TYR A 72 -14.41 2.23 8.69
CA TYR A 72 -14.32 1.95 7.26
C TYR A 72 -14.04 0.46 7.03
N HIS A 73 -14.93 -0.17 6.27
CA HIS A 73 -14.86 -1.56 5.86
C HIS A 73 -14.47 -1.62 4.38
N ALA A 74 -13.31 -2.20 4.08
CA ALA A 74 -12.79 -2.32 2.74
C ALA A 74 -12.35 -3.75 2.44
N ASP A 75 -12.33 -4.12 1.17
CA ASP A 75 -11.81 -5.41 0.74
C ASP A 75 -10.31 -5.54 1.07
N THR A 76 -9.56 -4.45 0.93
CA THR A 76 -8.14 -4.36 1.30
C THR A 76 -7.84 -3.08 2.07
N ILE A 77 -6.98 -3.18 3.10
CA ILE A 77 -6.58 -2.05 3.96
C ILE A 77 -5.48 -1.18 3.31
N SER A 78 -4.98 -1.57 2.14
CA SER A 78 -3.75 -1.01 1.58
C SER A 78 -3.87 0.36 0.92
N ASP A 79 -5.07 0.92 0.75
CA ASP A 79 -5.24 2.24 0.13
C ASP A 79 -5.13 3.37 1.16
N GLU A 80 -3.88 3.82 1.37
CA GLU A 80 -3.59 4.90 2.32
C GLU A 80 -4.17 6.25 1.88
N ILE A 81 -4.35 6.47 0.57
CA ILE A 81 -4.87 7.74 0.03
C ILE A 81 -6.35 7.86 0.37
N ILE A 82 -7.15 6.85 0.05
CA ILE A 82 -8.58 6.82 0.35
C ILE A 82 -8.82 6.93 1.84
N ASN A 83 -8.12 6.12 2.65
CA ASN A 83 -8.21 6.17 4.11
C ASN A 83 -7.93 7.58 4.66
N SER A 84 -6.90 8.25 4.15
CA SER A 84 -6.54 9.60 4.60
C SER A 84 -7.59 10.65 4.22
N GLN A 85 -8.20 10.55 3.04
CA GLN A 85 -9.25 11.45 2.58
C GLN A 85 -10.54 11.29 3.40
N LEU A 86 -10.97 10.04 3.63
CA LEU A 86 -12.15 9.74 4.46
C LEU A 86 -11.95 10.23 5.90
N GLN A 87 -10.77 9.96 6.48
CA GLN A 87 -10.43 10.42 7.82
C GLN A 87 -10.38 11.96 7.91
N ALA A 88 -9.78 12.63 6.92
CA ALA A 88 -9.70 14.09 6.90
C ALA A 88 -11.10 14.73 6.81
N ALA A 89 -11.98 14.20 5.96
CA ALA A 89 -13.35 14.68 5.84
C ALA A 89 -14.11 14.56 7.18
N LEU A 90 -14.00 13.40 7.83
CA LEU A 90 -14.64 13.18 9.14
C LEU A 90 -14.05 14.08 10.23
N SER A 91 -12.73 14.29 10.23
CA SER A 91 -12.05 15.15 11.20
C SER A 91 -12.48 16.62 11.05
N ASN A 92 -12.70 17.10 9.81
CA ASN A 92 -13.21 18.44 9.56
C ASN A 92 -14.61 18.62 10.10
N ILE A 93 -15.50 17.62 9.94
CA ILE A 93 -16.84 17.65 10.51
C ILE A 93 -16.77 17.70 12.04
N LYS A 94 -15.99 16.80 12.65
CA LYS A 94 -15.77 16.76 14.10
C LYS A 94 -15.28 18.11 14.61
N SER A 95 -14.27 18.69 13.97
CA SER A 95 -13.74 20.00 14.35
C SER A 95 -14.78 21.11 14.24
N GLY A 96 -15.62 21.11 13.20
CA GLY A 96 -16.73 22.05 13.04
C GLY A 96 -17.76 21.95 14.16
N ILE A 97 -18.15 20.73 14.54
CA ILE A 97 -19.13 20.49 15.63
C ILE A 97 -18.55 20.95 16.97
N ILE A 98 -17.30 20.61 17.26
CA ILE A 98 -16.62 21.02 18.48
C ILE A 98 -16.51 22.54 18.54
N ALA A 99 -16.14 23.20 17.42
CA ALA A 99 -16.07 24.66 17.34
C ALA A 99 -17.41 25.34 17.62
N GLN A 100 -18.53 24.75 17.19
CA GLN A 100 -19.85 25.25 17.47
C GLN A 100 -20.28 25.08 18.94
N LYS A 101 -19.90 23.95 19.55
CA LYS A 101 -20.22 23.65 20.95
C LYS A 101 -19.42 24.47 21.95
N LEU A 102 -18.21 24.80 21.61
CA LEU A 102 -17.27 25.52 22.46
C LEU A 102 -17.30 27.01 22.10
N ASN A 103 -17.62 27.87 23.07
CA ASN A 103 -17.24 29.30 23.02
C ASN A 103 -15.68 29.36 23.06
N ILE A 104 -15.10 29.06 21.98
CA ILE A 104 -13.75 29.03 21.34
C ILE A 104 -12.49 29.27 22.22
N THR A 105 -12.54 29.63 23.49
CA THR A 105 -11.34 30.13 24.19
C THR A 105 -10.52 29.10 24.98
N GLU A 106 -11.07 27.95 25.40
CA GLU A 106 -10.30 27.06 26.28
C GLU A 106 -10.01 25.64 25.76
N GLN A 107 -10.55 25.22 24.62
CA GLN A 107 -10.35 23.84 24.13
C GLN A 107 -9.92 23.74 22.66
N ILE A 108 -9.12 24.68 22.19
CA ILE A 108 -8.53 24.66 20.83
C ILE A 108 -7.78 23.35 20.54
N ALA A 109 -7.18 22.74 21.54
CA ALA A 109 -6.45 21.48 21.39
C ALA A 109 -7.33 20.32 20.89
N SER A 110 -8.58 20.23 21.34
CA SER A 110 -9.51 19.16 20.95
C SER A 110 -10.04 19.31 19.51
N LEU A 111 -9.97 20.51 18.92
CA LEU A 111 -10.36 20.74 17.53
C LEU A 111 -9.42 20.06 16.53
N TYR A 112 -8.16 19.91 16.92
CA TYR A 112 -7.11 19.29 16.08
C TYR A 112 -6.92 17.81 16.37
N GLU A 113 -7.63 17.25 17.34
CA GLU A 113 -7.60 15.79 17.54
C GLU A 113 -8.27 15.09 16.37
N PRO A 114 -7.58 14.13 15.72
CA PRO A 114 -8.18 13.37 14.62
C PRO A 114 -9.46 12.66 15.07
N ALA A 115 -10.45 12.58 14.18
CA ALA A 115 -11.63 11.76 14.44
C ALA A 115 -11.22 10.28 14.65
N SER A 116 -11.97 9.57 15.51
CA SER A 116 -11.80 8.11 15.60
C SER A 116 -12.14 7.49 14.26
N PHE A 117 -11.17 6.81 13.67
CA PHE A 117 -11.28 6.17 12.36
C PHE A 117 -10.58 4.80 12.42
N GLU A 118 -11.35 3.76 12.25
CA GLU A 118 -10.87 2.39 12.21
C GLU A 118 -11.15 1.80 10.84
N THR A 119 -10.17 1.15 10.25
CA THR A 119 -10.29 0.44 8.98
C THR A 119 -10.34 -1.05 9.27
N VAL A 120 -11.42 -1.70 8.87
CA VAL A 120 -11.62 -3.14 9.03
C VAL A 120 -11.64 -3.80 7.65
N ALA A 121 -10.76 -4.76 7.46
CA ALA A 121 -10.77 -5.56 6.25
C ALA A 121 -11.90 -6.59 6.32
N ILE A 122 -12.72 -6.68 5.28
CA ILE A 122 -13.91 -7.53 5.21
C ILE A 122 -13.74 -8.76 4.31
N ALA A 123 -12.68 -8.82 3.49
CA ALA A 123 -12.42 -10.01 2.69
C ALA A 123 -12.05 -11.20 3.57
N GLU A 124 -12.54 -12.39 3.23
CA GLU A 124 -12.35 -13.64 3.99
C GLU A 124 -10.86 -14.01 4.18
N ASN A 125 -9.97 -13.47 3.34
CA ASN A 125 -8.52 -13.64 3.39
C ASN A 125 -7.76 -12.29 3.55
N ALA A 126 -8.43 -11.25 4.02
CA ALA A 126 -7.78 -9.96 4.20
C ALA A 126 -6.71 -10.03 5.29
N LYS A 127 -5.53 -9.53 4.95
CA LYS A 127 -4.42 -9.45 5.89
C LYS A 127 -4.61 -8.25 6.80
N THR A 128 -4.30 -8.40 8.07
CA THR A 128 -4.27 -7.27 9.01
C THR A 128 -3.19 -6.27 8.63
N ALA A 129 -3.34 -5.03 9.08
CA ALA A 129 -2.32 -3.98 8.87
C ALA A 129 -0.92 -4.40 9.37
N GLU A 130 -0.89 -5.18 10.46
CA GLU A 130 0.34 -5.72 11.03
C GLU A 130 0.99 -6.77 10.13
N GLU A 131 0.20 -7.68 9.57
CA GLU A 131 0.66 -8.69 8.61
C GLU A 131 1.16 -8.05 7.30
N LEU A 132 0.49 -7.00 6.83
CA LEU A 132 0.93 -6.23 5.65
C LEU A 132 2.26 -5.51 5.92
N ASN A 133 2.43 -4.91 7.11
CA ASN A 133 3.69 -4.27 7.47
C ASN A 133 4.83 -5.28 7.61
N GLN A 134 4.57 -6.46 8.17
CA GLN A 134 5.55 -7.55 8.21
C GLN A 134 5.91 -8.02 6.80
N ALA A 135 4.92 -8.20 5.93
CA ALA A 135 5.15 -8.59 4.54
C ALA A 135 5.97 -7.54 3.78
N ARG A 136 5.64 -6.25 3.94
CA ARG A 136 6.44 -5.13 3.38
C ARG A 136 7.88 -5.16 3.88
N GLY A 137 8.10 -5.37 5.18
CA GLY A 137 9.43 -5.49 5.76
C GLY A 137 10.24 -6.63 5.12
N ILE A 138 9.64 -7.79 4.95
CA ILE A 138 10.28 -8.95 4.29
C ILE A 138 10.62 -8.62 2.82
N VAL A 139 9.70 -7.98 2.09
CA VAL A 139 9.94 -7.57 0.70
C VAL A 139 11.12 -6.61 0.59
N TYR A 140 11.24 -5.61 1.47
CA TYR A 140 12.39 -4.69 1.48
C TYR A 140 13.70 -5.39 1.76
N ILE A 141 13.72 -6.33 2.72
CA ILE A 141 14.90 -7.14 3.00
C ILE A 141 15.28 -7.98 1.78
N MET A 142 14.33 -8.64 1.14
CA MET A 142 14.58 -9.43 -0.06
C MET A 142 15.11 -8.58 -1.22
N LEU A 143 14.54 -7.40 -1.44
CA LEU A 143 15.02 -6.46 -2.46
C LEU A 143 16.47 -6.04 -2.18
N PHE A 144 16.81 -5.76 -0.91
CA PHE A 144 18.16 -5.40 -0.51
C PHE A 144 19.14 -6.55 -0.76
N VAL A 145 18.76 -7.77 -0.38
CA VAL A 145 19.60 -8.97 -0.61
C VAL A 145 19.84 -9.22 -2.10
N ILE A 146 18.78 -9.12 -2.91
CA ILE A 146 18.90 -9.28 -4.37
C ILE A 146 19.80 -8.20 -4.97
N TYR A 147 19.61 -6.95 -4.58
CA TYR A 147 20.44 -5.83 -5.03
C TYR A 147 21.92 -6.04 -4.70
N PHE A 148 22.20 -6.44 -3.46
CA PHE A 148 23.56 -6.71 -3.01
C PHE A 148 24.18 -7.89 -3.74
N ALA A 149 23.41 -8.95 -3.95
CA ALA A 149 23.87 -10.13 -4.70
C ALA A 149 24.22 -9.77 -6.14
N VAL A 150 23.38 -8.99 -6.83
CA VAL A 150 23.65 -8.56 -8.21
C VAL A 150 24.94 -7.76 -8.29
N ILE A 151 25.16 -6.79 -7.39
CA ILE A 151 26.39 -5.99 -7.37
C ILE A 151 27.61 -6.87 -7.10
N MET A 152 27.52 -7.77 -6.12
CA MET A 152 28.63 -8.64 -5.74
C MET A 152 29.03 -9.57 -6.91
N TYR A 153 28.07 -10.24 -7.52
CA TYR A 153 28.35 -11.14 -8.65
C TYR A 153 28.80 -10.39 -9.91
N ALA A 154 28.22 -9.22 -10.20
CA ALA A 154 28.68 -8.39 -11.31
C ALA A 154 30.12 -7.91 -11.11
N SER A 155 30.48 -7.50 -9.90
CA SER A 155 31.86 -7.09 -9.56
C SER A 155 32.83 -8.25 -9.64
N MET A 156 32.43 -9.43 -9.20
CA MET A 156 33.25 -10.65 -9.28
C MET A 156 33.54 -11.00 -10.74
N ILE A 157 32.55 -11.03 -11.63
CA ILE A 157 32.70 -11.27 -13.05
C ILE A 157 33.59 -10.20 -13.69
N ALA A 158 33.38 -8.93 -13.38
CA ALA A 158 34.18 -7.83 -13.92
C ALA A 158 35.64 -7.94 -13.51
N THR A 159 35.94 -8.29 -12.25
CA THR A 159 37.31 -8.47 -11.75
C THR A 159 38.00 -9.63 -12.41
N GLU A 160 37.30 -10.75 -12.61
CA GLU A 160 37.88 -11.90 -13.31
C GLU A 160 38.20 -11.60 -14.79
N VAL A 161 37.28 -10.93 -15.51
CA VAL A 161 37.49 -10.52 -16.90
C VAL A 161 38.68 -9.55 -17.02
N ALA A 162 38.78 -8.59 -16.09
CA ALA A 162 39.91 -7.66 -16.03
C ALA A 162 41.23 -8.38 -15.75
N GLY A 163 41.25 -9.37 -14.84
CA GLY A 163 42.42 -10.18 -14.52
C GLY A 163 42.90 -11.02 -15.72
N GLU A 164 42.00 -11.62 -16.45
CA GLU A 164 42.31 -12.38 -17.66
C GLU A 164 42.92 -11.49 -18.75
N LYS A 165 42.41 -10.29 -18.94
CA LYS A 165 42.90 -9.32 -19.89
C LYS A 165 44.33 -8.85 -19.54
N THR A 166 44.62 -8.71 -18.25
CA THR A 166 45.91 -8.23 -17.75
C THR A 166 46.99 -9.33 -17.82
N SER A 167 46.62 -10.59 -17.62
CA SER A 167 47.55 -11.72 -17.55
C SER A 167 47.94 -12.32 -18.90
N ARG A 168 47.49 -11.77 -20.03
CA ARG A 168 47.70 -12.28 -21.41
C ARG A 168 47.22 -13.73 -21.64
N VAL A 169 46.48 -14.29 -20.69
CA VAL A 169 45.88 -15.64 -20.79
C VAL A 169 44.91 -15.71 -21.96
N MET A 170 44.28 -14.57 -22.30
CA MET A 170 43.39 -14.47 -23.44
C MET A 170 44.05 -14.77 -24.77
N GLU A 171 45.35 -14.42 -24.97
CA GLU A 171 46.08 -14.72 -26.22
C GLU A 171 46.25 -16.21 -26.42
N ILE A 172 46.41 -16.98 -25.35
CA ILE A 172 46.54 -18.44 -25.38
C ILE A 172 45.18 -19.11 -25.52
N LEU A 173 44.16 -18.63 -24.83
CA LEU A 173 42.81 -19.18 -24.84
C LEU A 173 42.09 -19.01 -26.19
N ILE A 174 42.22 -17.84 -26.84
CA ILE A 174 41.60 -17.55 -28.14
C ILE A 174 42.12 -18.49 -29.24
N SER A 175 43.34 -19.06 -29.10
CA SER A 175 43.85 -20.06 -30.04
C SER A 175 43.16 -21.43 -29.91
N SER A 176 42.48 -21.70 -28.78
CA SER A 176 41.93 -23.03 -28.45
C SER A 176 40.42 -23.06 -28.32
N VAL A 177 39.79 -21.96 -27.91
CA VAL A 177 38.33 -21.88 -27.64
C VAL A 177 37.77 -20.53 -28.14
N SER A 178 36.56 -20.53 -28.69
CA SER A 178 35.96 -19.27 -29.12
C SER A 178 35.66 -18.37 -27.91
N PRO A 179 35.84 -17.03 -28.03
CA PRO A 179 35.59 -16.08 -26.93
C PRO A 179 34.15 -16.17 -26.35
N VAL A 180 33.19 -16.49 -27.21
CA VAL A 180 31.77 -16.65 -26.81
C VAL A 180 31.58 -17.87 -25.92
N GLN A 181 32.20 -19.02 -26.27
CA GLN A 181 32.10 -20.24 -25.46
C GLN A 181 32.79 -20.07 -24.10
N HIS A 182 33.92 -19.36 -24.05
CA HIS A 182 34.59 -19.05 -22.79
C HIS A 182 33.71 -18.17 -21.86
N MET A 183 33.09 -17.12 -22.42
CA MET A 183 32.25 -16.24 -21.68
C MET A 183 30.99 -16.96 -21.16
N PHE A 184 30.37 -17.81 -21.98
CA PHE A 184 29.24 -18.63 -21.55
C PHE A 184 29.58 -19.62 -20.43
N GLY A 185 30.75 -20.27 -20.54
CA GLY A 185 31.26 -21.17 -19.50
C GLY A 185 31.44 -20.46 -18.15
N LYS A 186 31.92 -19.22 -18.18
CA LYS A 186 32.12 -18.39 -16.99
C LYS A 186 30.78 -17.97 -16.33
N ILE A 187 29.86 -17.49 -17.16
CA ILE A 187 28.49 -17.11 -16.65
C ILE A 187 27.83 -18.35 -16.05
N LEU A 188 27.88 -19.51 -16.68
CA LEU A 188 27.33 -20.74 -16.15
C LEU A 188 28.04 -21.19 -14.87
N GLY A 189 29.35 -21.05 -14.77
CA GLY A 189 30.12 -21.36 -13.57
C GLY A 189 29.64 -20.50 -12.36
N VAL A 190 29.58 -19.19 -12.56
CA VAL A 190 29.10 -18.24 -11.51
C VAL A 190 27.66 -18.53 -11.15
N ALA A 191 26.78 -18.82 -12.12
CA ALA A 191 25.39 -19.18 -11.87
C ALA A 191 25.25 -20.44 -11.02
N LEU A 192 26.06 -21.49 -11.29
CA LEU A 192 26.05 -22.72 -10.51
C LEU A 192 26.55 -22.51 -9.07
N VAL A 193 27.59 -21.70 -8.89
CA VAL A 193 28.10 -21.33 -7.56
C VAL A 193 27.01 -20.56 -6.77
N SER A 194 26.34 -19.60 -7.42
CA SER A 194 25.26 -18.86 -6.81
C SER A 194 24.10 -19.76 -6.39
N LEU A 195 23.75 -20.74 -7.22
CA LEU A 195 22.66 -21.69 -6.96
C LEU A 195 23.01 -22.63 -5.80
N THR A 196 24.25 -23.09 -5.71
CA THR A 196 24.73 -23.92 -4.60
C THR A 196 24.75 -23.14 -3.28
N GLN A 197 25.14 -21.87 -3.29
CA GLN A 197 25.07 -21.00 -2.12
C GLN A 197 23.64 -20.77 -1.67
N LEU A 198 22.73 -20.53 -2.59
CA LEU A 198 21.30 -20.33 -2.28
C LEU A 198 20.69 -21.59 -1.65
N LEU A 199 21.01 -22.77 -2.15
CA LEU A 199 20.60 -24.05 -1.56
C LEU A 199 21.15 -24.27 -0.16
N LEU A 200 22.41 -23.87 0.09
CA LEU A 200 23.04 -23.95 1.41
C LEU A 200 22.38 -23.02 2.45
N PHE A 201 21.86 -21.88 2.04
CA PHE A 201 21.13 -20.95 2.92
C PHE A 201 19.70 -21.36 3.20
N LEU A 202 19.12 -22.27 2.38
CA LEU A 202 17.73 -22.76 2.54
C LEU A 202 17.65 -24.02 3.43
N VAL A 203 18.78 -24.66 3.74
CA VAL A 203 18.90 -25.85 4.62
C VAL A 203 19.37 -25.42 6.01
#